data_1dec9cd116ad16c090c3775bb4ca78ec
#
_entry.id   1dec9cd116ad16c090c3775bb4ca78ec
#
_cell.length_a   1.000
_cell.length_b   1.000
_cell.length_c   1.000
_cell.angle_alpha   90.00
_cell.angle_beta   90.00
_cell.angle_gamma   90.00
#
_symmetry.space_group_name_H-M   'P 1'
#
loop_
_entity.id
_entity.type
_entity.pdbx_description
1 polymer ?
#
loop_
_entity_poly.entity_id
_entity_poly.type
_entity_poly.pdbx_seq_one_letter_code
_entity_poly.pdbx_strand_id
1 'polypeptide(L)'
;MNSPALLFYGDDFTGATDALGTAARAGLRTLLFLGTPDARRLDAAGTLDCIGIAGAARSMAPDAMRDELAPVAALARALQPRVLHYKTCSTFDSAPLVGSIGEAVRTLAPALGSPRISIVGGPPNPGPAWLFR
;
A
#
# COMPACT_ATOMS: atom_id res chain seq x y z
N MET A 1 -1.50 15.84 -13.55
CA MET A 1 -2.25 14.68 -13.01
C MET A 1 -2.92 15.10 -11.71
N ASN A 2 -4.19 14.84 -11.55
CA ASN A 2 -4.85 15.13 -10.28
C ASN A 2 -4.35 14.16 -9.21
N SER A 3 -4.13 14.68 -7.99
CA SER A 3 -3.75 13.84 -6.84
C SER A 3 -4.80 12.76 -6.61
N PRO A 4 -4.43 11.47 -6.56
CA PRO A 4 -5.37 10.41 -6.25
C PRO A 4 -5.83 10.51 -4.79
N ALA A 5 -7.03 10.03 -4.51
CA ALA A 5 -7.51 9.95 -3.12
C ALA A 5 -6.70 8.95 -2.32
N LEU A 6 -6.30 7.84 -2.95
CA LEU A 6 -5.60 6.74 -2.31
C LEU A 6 -4.46 6.22 -3.19
N LEU A 7 -3.29 6.08 -2.60
CA LEU A 7 -2.19 5.24 -3.09
C LEU A 7 -1.97 4.14 -2.07
N PHE A 8 -2.03 2.87 -2.47
CA PHE A 8 -1.71 1.79 -1.55
C PHE A 8 -0.67 0.83 -2.12
N TYR A 9 0.12 0.27 -1.22
CA TYR A 9 1.01 -0.85 -1.49
C TYR A 9 0.54 -2.05 -0.68
N GLY A 10 0.28 -3.18 -1.33
CA GLY A 10 -0.02 -4.43 -0.66
C GLY A 10 1.25 -5.26 -0.49
N ASP A 11 1.53 -5.70 0.74
CA ASP A 11 2.73 -6.49 1.05
C ASP A 11 2.63 -7.95 0.61
N ASP A 12 1.44 -8.36 0.16
CA ASP A 12 1.16 -9.59 -0.57
C ASP A 12 0.09 -9.38 -1.65
N PHE A 13 -0.01 -10.31 -2.61
CA PHE A 13 -0.94 -10.19 -3.72
C PHE A 13 -2.41 -10.34 -3.30
N THR A 14 -2.70 -11.22 -2.37
CA THR A 14 -4.07 -11.44 -1.87
C THR A 14 -4.59 -10.17 -1.18
N GLY A 15 -3.81 -9.57 -0.30
CA GLY A 15 -4.16 -8.32 0.36
C GLY A 15 -4.29 -7.15 -0.61
N ALA A 16 -3.43 -7.09 -1.63
CA ALA A 16 -3.50 -6.06 -2.66
C ALA A 16 -4.79 -6.15 -3.48
N THR A 17 -5.20 -7.34 -3.91
CA THR A 17 -6.46 -7.54 -4.65
C THR A 17 -7.69 -7.29 -3.80
N ASP A 18 -7.65 -7.60 -2.52
CA ASP A 18 -8.72 -7.31 -1.57
C ASP A 18 -8.92 -5.79 -1.39
N ALA A 19 -7.82 -5.05 -1.21
CA ALA A 19 -7.85 -3.60 -1.15
C ALA A 19 -8.38 -2.97 -2.46
N LEU A 20 -7.97 -3.49 -3.62
CA LEU A 20 -8.49 -3.08 -4.92
C LEU A 20 -10.00 -3.25 -5.00
N GLY A 21 -10.50 -4.44 -4.65
CA GLY A 21 -11.93 -4.74 -4.67
C GLY A 21 -12.72 -3.83 -3.73
N THR A 22 -12.18 -3.51 -2.57
CA THR A 22 -12.81 -2.61 -1.59
C THR A 22 -12.89 -1.18 -2.15
N ALA A 23 -11.83 -0.67 -2.74
CA ALA A 23 -11.81 0.66 -3.36
C ALA A 23 -12.79 0.74 -4.55
N ALA A 24 -12.85 -0.30 -5.38
CA ALA A 24 -13.77 -0.36 -6.52
C ALA A 24 -15.24 -0.38 -6.06
N ARG A 25 -15.57 -1.16 -5.03
CA ARG A 25 -16.93 -1.17 -4.44
C ARG A 25 -17.33 0.16 -3.82
N ALA A 26 -16.35 0.94 -3.35
CA ALA A 26 -16.57 2.30 -2.88
C ALA A 26 -16.76 3.33 -4.00
N GLY A 27 -16.72 2.91 -5.27
CA GLY A 27 -16.94 3.76 -6.43
C GLY A 27 -15.70 4.49 -6.93
N LEU A 28 -14.50 4.15 -6.44
CA LEU A 28 -13.27 4.75 -6.91
C LEU A 28 -12.80 4.10 -8.22
N ARG A 29 -12.33 4.93 -9.15
CA ARG A 29 -11.65 4.44 -10.37
C ARG A 29 -10.29 3.92 -9.93
N THR A 30 -10.13 2.61 -9.93
CA THR A 30 -8.98 1.94 -9.35
C THR A 30 -8.24 1.09 -10.37
N LEU A 31 -6.92 1.03 -10.24
CA LEU A 31 -6.08 0.10 -10.97
C LEU A 31 -4.98 -0.44 -10.06
N LEU A 32 -4.72 -1.74 -10.18
CA LEU A 32 -3.65 -2.43 -9.47
C LEU A 32 -2.49 -2.70 -10.43
N PHE A 33 -1.33 -2.17 -10.11
CA PHE A 33 -0.09 -2.44 -10.84
C PHE A 33 0.71 -3.55 -10.15
N LEU A 34 1.31 -4.41 -10.94
CA LEU A 34 2.29 -5.39 -10.46
C LEU A 34 3.67 -4.72 -10.40
N GLY A 35 4.02 -4.18 -9.25
CA GLY A 35 5.18 -3.31 -9.04
C GLY A 35 4.86 -1.84 -9.31
N THR A 36 5.78 -0.96 -8.90
CA THR A 36 5.60 0.49 -9.03
C THR A 36 5.55 0.92 -10.50
N PRO A 37 4.45 1.57 -10.94
CA PRO A 37 4.33 2.01 -12.33
C PRO A 37 5.26 3.19 -12.64
N ASP A 38 5.73 3.25 -13.86
CA ASP A 38 6.38 4.44 -14.43
C ASP A 38 5.33 5.46 -14.95
N ALA A 39 5.81 6.63 -15.36
CA ALA A 39 4.94 7.70 -15.86
C ALA A 39 4.11 7.27 -17.09
N ARG A 40 4.69 6.49 -18.00
CA ARG A 40 3.98 6.02 -19.21
C ARG A 40 2.79 5.12 -18.86
N ARG A 41 2.98 4.23 -17.89
CA ARG A 41 1.92 3.31 -17.44
C ARG A 41 0.81 4.06 -16.74
N LEU A 42 1.16 5.09 -15.96
CA LEU A 42 0.17 5.95 -15.31
C LEU A 42 -0.60 6.80 -16.33
N ASP A 43 0.07 7.39 -17.29
CA ASP A 43 -0.57 8.18 -18.35
C ASP A 43 -1.52 7.31 -19.20
N ALA A 44 -1.11 6.09 -19.52
CA ALA A 44 -1.95 5.14 -20.25
C ALA A 44 -3.18 4.69 -19.46
N ALA A 45 -3.11 4.69 -18.14
CA ALA A 45 -4.22 4.33 -17.27
C ALA A 45 -5.28 5.44 -17.15
N GLY A 46 -4.94 6.67 -17.53
CA GLY A 46 -5.82 7.82 -17.41
C GLY A 46 -6.02 8.31 -15.98
N THR A 47 -7.16 8.92 -15.72
CA THR A 47 -7.44 9.48 -14.39
C THR A 47 -7.90 8.40 -13.41
N LEU A 48 -7.14 8.20 -12.36
CA LEU A 48 -7.41 7.25 -11.28
C LEU A 48 -7.67 7.98 -9.95
N ASP A 49 -8.65 7.48 -9.20
CA ASP A 49 -8.93 7.92 -7.83
C ASP A 49 -8.13 7.10 -6.81
N CYS A 50 -7.82 5.85 -7.16
CA CYS A 50 -7.03 4.94 -6.34
C CYS A 50 -6.00 4.21 -7.20
N ILE A 51 -4.77 4.22 -6.77
CA ILE A 51 -3.65 3.51 -7.39
C ILE A 51 -3.16 2.45 -6.42
N GLY A 52 -3.23 1.20 -6.81
CA GLY A 52 -2.71 0.07 -6.05
C GLY A 52 -1.40 -0.45 -6.63
N ILE A 53 -0.50 -0.87 -5.76
CA ILE A 53 0.74 -1.54 -6.11
C ILE A 53 0.78 -2.87 -5.37
N ALA A 54 0.86 -3.96 -6.11
CA ALA A 54 1.05 -5.29 -5.52
C ALA A 54 2.54 -5.62 -5.46
N GLY A 55 3.00 -5.99 -4.29
CA GLY A 55 4.37 -6.41 -4.05
C GLY A 55 4.45 -7.59 -3.08
N ALA A 56 5.63 -7.86 -2.58
CA ALA A 56 5.93 -9.00 -1.72
C ALA A 56 6.76 -8.63 -0.48
N ALA A 57 6.64 -7.40 0.00
CA ALA A 57 7.45 -6.89 1.11
C ALA A 57 7.30 -7.72 2.39
N ARG A 58 6.19 -8.42 2.57
CA ARG A 58 5.94 -9.34 3.68
C ARG A 58 7.03 -10.41 3.86
N SER A 59 7.62 -10.86 2.77
CA SER A 59 8.65 -11.90 2.77
C SER A 59 10.08 -11.36 2.64
N MET A 60 10.26 -10.04 2.63
CA MET A 60 11.55 -9.40 2.39
C MET A 60 12.27 -9.04 3.68
N ALA A 61 13.61 -9.15 3.63
CA ALA A 61 14.48 -8.55 4.63
C ALA A 61 14.43 -7.01 4.57
N PRO A 62 14.79 -6.29 5.64
CA PRO A 62 14.68 -4.83 5.69
C PRO A 62 15.34 -4.09 4.52
N ASP A 63 16.52 -4.52 4.09
CA ASP A 63 17.22 -3.89 2.96
C ASP A 63 16.44 -4.05 1.65
N ALA A 64 15.94 -5.26 1.38
CA ALA A 64 15.11 -5.53 0.22
C ALA A 64 13.78 -4.77 0.28
N MET A 65 13.20 -4.61 1.47
CA MET A 65 12.00 -3.78 1.66
C MET A 65 12.27 -2.31 1.32
N ARG A 66 13.40 -1.76 1.74
CA ARG A 66 13.77 -0.37 1.38
C ARG A 66 13.87 -0.19 -0.13
N ASP A 67 14.54 -1.12 -0.81
CA ASP A 67 14.69 -1.09 -2.26
C ASP A 67 13.32 -1.22 -2.97
N GLU A 68 12.46 -2.10 -2.49
CA GLU A 68 11.10 -2.29 -3.01
C GLU A 68 10.21 -1.07 -2.78
N LEU A 69 10.28 -0.44 -1.61
CA LEU A 69 9.40 0.65 -1.21
C LEU A 69 9.92 2.05 -1.59
N ALA A 70 11.20 2.20 -1.89
CA ALA A 70 11.77 3.47 -2.31
C ALA A 70 11.07 4.08 -3.55
N PRO A 71 10.81 3.32 -4.63
CA PRO A 71 10.04 3.83 -5.76
C PRO A 71 8.58 4.16 -5.40
N VAL A 72 7.95 3.43 -4.47
CA VAL A 72 6.61 3.75 -3.96
C VAL A 72 6.61 5.10 -3.22
N ALA A 73 7.62 5.34 -2.39
CA ALA A 73 7.80 6.61 -1.70
C ALA A 73 8.04 7.76 -2.69
N ALA A 74 8.83 7.53 -3.74
CA ALA A 74 9.05 8.52 -4.80
C ALA A 74 7.76 8.85 -5.54
N LEU A 75 6.96 7.83 -5.87
CA LEU A 75 5.66 7.99 -6.51
C LEU A 75 4.69 8.77 -5.61
N ALA A 76 4.65 8.45 -4.32
CA ALA A 76 3.82 9.18 -3.35
C ALA A 76 4.20 10.67 -3.26
N ARG A 77 5.50 10.98 -3.27
CA ARG A 77 5.97 12.38 -3.30
C ARG A 77 5.54 13.10 -4.58
N ALA A 78 5.58 12.43 -5.72
CA ALA A 78 5.20 13.01 -7.01
C ALA A 78 3.68 13.23 -7.12
N LEU A 79 2.88 12.26 -6.69
CA LEU A 79 1.42 12.29 -6.83
C LEU A 79 0.69 13.01 -5.68
N GLN A 80 1.31 13.10 -4.51
CA GLN A 80 0.71 13.70 -3.31
C GLN A 80 -0.70 13.13 -3.02
N PRO A 81 -0.87 11.82 -2.84
CA PRO A 81 -2.17 11.24 -2.55
C PRO A 81 -2.69 11.76 -1.21
N ARG A 82 -4.01 11.82 -1.06
CA ARG A 82 -4.61 12.19 0.23
C ARG A 82 -4.32 11.17 1.33
N VAL A 83 -4.23 9.89 0.95
CA VAL A 83 -3.86 8.78 1.84
C VAL A 83 -2.82 7.91 1.16
N LEU A 84 -1.74 7.63 1.86
CA LEU A 84 -0.79 6.57 1.52
C LEU A 84 -1.02 5.41 2.49
N HIS A 85 -1.39 4.25 1.95
CA HIS A 85 -1.74 3.08 2.74
C HIS A 85 -0.77 1.92 2.45
N TYR A 86 -0.11 1.43 3.49
CA TYR A 86 0.63 0.17 3.45
C TYR A 86 -0.31 -0.94 3.92
N LYS A 87 -0.81 -1.74 2.99
CA LYS A 87 -1.75 -2.82 3.29
C LYS A 87 -0.98 -4.06 3.72
N THR A 88 -1.04 -4.36 5.01
CA THR A 88 -0.47 -5.59 5.58
C THR A 88 -1.39 -6.78 5.33
N CYS A 89 -0.81 -7.98 5.32
CA CYS A 89 -1.61 -9.21 5.33
C CYS A 89 -2.53 -9.27 6.56
N SER A 90 -3.65 -9.99 6.43
CA SER A 90 -4.60 -10.18 7.52
C SER A 90 -3.99 -10.88 8.76
N THR A 91 -2.91 -11.63 8.57
CA THR A 91 -2.15 -12.25 9.67
C THR A 91 -1.38 -11.23 10.50
N PHE A 92 -1.18 -10.02 9.98
CA PHE A 92 -0.48 -8.93 10.64
C PHE A 92 0.93 -9.31 11.11
N ASP A 93 1.61 -10.17 10.34
CA ASP A 93 2.96 -10.61 10.66
C ASP A 93 3.95 -9.46 10.46
N SER A 94 4.83 -9.29 11.44
CA SER A 94 5.94 -8.36 11.37
C SER A 94 7.07 -8.84 12.26
N ALA A 95 8.26 -8.94 11.70
CA ALA A 95 9.46 -9.29 12.46
C ALA A 95 10.61 -8.34 12.11
N PRO A 96 11.60 -8.18 12.99
CA PRO A 96 12.70 -7.24 12.73
C PRO A 96 13.50 -7.54 11.46
N LEU A 97 13.55 -8.81 11.05
CA LEU A 97 14.37 -9.27 9.92
C LEU A 97 13.57 -9.69 8.68
N VAL A 98 12.24 -9.78 8.79
CA VAL A 98 11.35 -10.20 7.69
C VAL A 98 10.03 -9.46 7.79
N GLY A 99 9.62 -8.79 6.72
CA GLY A 99 8.32 -8.14 6.61
C GLY A 99 8.08 -7.06 7.66
N SER A 100 9.11 -6.32 8.06
CA SER A 100 9.04 -5.35 9.13
C SER A 100 8.11 -4.18 8.81
N ILE A 101 6.99 -4.06 9.52
CA ILE A 101 6.09 -2.90 9.43
C ILE A 101 6.83 -1.62 9.82
N GLY A 102 7.74 -1.69 10.80
CA GLY A 102 8.58 -0.56 11.19
C GLY A 102 9.47 -0.07 10.06
N GLU A 103 10.01 -0.96 9.24
CA GLU A 103 10.79 -0.59 8.06
C GLU A 103 9.91 0.07 6.98
N ALA A 104 8.71 -0.45 6.77
CA ALA A 104 7.75 0.18 5.86
C ALA A 104 7.40 1.60 6.31
N VAL A 105 7.14 1.81 7.58
CA VAL A 105 6.89 3.14 8.16
C VAL A 105 8.08 4.06 7.94
N ARG A 106 9.30 3.60 8.24
CA ARG A 106 10.53 4.38 8.09
C ARG A 106 10.74 4.84 6.65
N THR A 107 10.44 3.98 5.68
CA THR A 107 10.65 4.25 4.26
C THR A 107 9.54 5.14 3.67
N LEU A 108 8.28 4.91 4.05
CA LEU A 108 7.12 5.54 3.41
C LEU A 108 6.66 6.84 4.09
N ALA A 109 6.74 6.93 5.42
CA ALA A 109 6.21 8.09 6.15
C ALA A 109 6.80 9.44 5.70
N PRO A 110 8.10 9.55 5.37
CA PRO A 110 8.65 10.82 4.90
C PRO A 110 8.09 11.30 3.56
N ALA A 111 7.43 10.43 2.79
CA ALA A 111 6.93 10.77 1.46
C ALA A 111 5.80 11.80 1.47
N LEU A 112 4.98 11.84 2.52
CA LEU A 112 3.86 12.78 2.64
C LEU A 112 4.09 13.88 3.68
N GLY A 113 5.19 13.84 4.41
CA GLY A 113 5.46 14.82 5.47
C GLY A 113 4.41 14.82 6.60
N SER A 114 3.60 13.77 6.71
CA SER A 114 2.57 13.67 7.73
C SER A 114 3.18 13.24 9.07
N PRO A 115 2.85 13.94 10.17
CA PRO A 115 3.29 13.54 11.50
C PRO A 115 2.46 12.38 12.07
N ARG A 116 1.38 11.98 11.38
CA ARG A 116 0.44 10.96 11.88
C ARG A 116 0.52 9.72 11.04
N ILE A 117 0.74 8.59 11.70
CA ILE A 117 0.70 7.25 11.13
C ILE A 117 -0.28 6.44 11.96
N SER A 118 -1.37 6.00 11.32
CA SER A 118 -2.35 5.13 11.96
C SER A 118 -2.04 3.68 11.62
N ILE A 119 -2.00 2.82 12.63
CA ILE A 119 -1.86 1.38 12.45
C ILE A 119 -3.18 0.75 12.89
N VAL A 120 -3.84 0.06 11.95
CA VAL A 120 -5.13 -0.58 12.18
C VAL A 120 -4.99 -2.08 11.93
N GLY A 121 -5.22 -2.87 12.95
CA GLY A 121 -5.25 -4.31 12.87
C GLY A 121 -6.69 -4.82 12.83
N GLY A 122 -6.94 -5.84 11.99
CA GLY A 122 -8.23 -6.47 11.81
C GLY A 122 -9.13 -5.80 10.77
N PRO A 123 -9.78 -6.60 9.91
CA PRO A 123 -10.71 -6.06 8.91
C PRO A 123 -12.01 -5.59 9.59
N PRO A 124 -12.58 -4.45 9.16
CA PRO A 124 -13.86 -3.95 9.70
C PRO A 124 -15.07 -4.75 9.20
N ASN A 125 -14.93 -5.54 8.15
CA ASN A 125 -15.98 -6.42 7.66
C ASN A 125 -15.99 -7.72 8.46
N PRO A 126 -17.14 -8.09 9.03
CA PRO A 126 -17.27 -9.36 9.70
C PRO A 126 -17.32 -10.51 8.69
N GLY A 127 -16.16 -10.92 8.21
CA GLY A 127 -15.93 -12.32 7.94
C GLY A 127 -15.92 -13.09 9.27
N PRO A 128 -15.80 -14.41 9.29
CA PRO A 128 -15.75 -15.16 10.54
C PRO A 128 -14.74 -14.51 11.47
N ALA A 129 -15.19 -14.15 12.66
CA ALA A 129 -14.44 -13.38 13.62
C ALA A 129 -13.05 -13.96 13.83
N TRP A 130 -12.01 -13.19 13.53
CA TRP A 130 -10.66 -13.53 13.91
C TRP A 130 -10.56 -13.32 15.43
N LEU A 131 -10.80 -14.36 16.15
CA LEU A 131 -10.52 -14.40 17.58
C LEU A 131 -9.00 -14.52 17.73
N PHE A 132 -8.38 -13.42 18.11
CA PHE A 132 -7.04 -13.50 18.67
C PHE A 132 -7.15 -14.22 20.01
N ARG A 133 -6.52 -15.38 20.10
CA ARG A 133 -6.28 -16.05 21.36
C ARG A 133 -4.92 -15.64 21.90
#